data_8789b08af8de1025328eee4a3b86a92f
#
_entry.id   8789b08af8de1025328eee4a3b86a92f
#
_cell.length_a   1.000
_cell.length_b   1.000
_cell.length_c   1.000
_cell.angle_alpha   90.00
_cell.angle_beta   90.00
_cell.angle_gamma   90.00
#
_symmetry.space_group_name_H-M   'P 1'
#
loop_
_entity.id
_entity.type
_entity.pdbx_description
1 polymer ?
#
loop_
_entity_poly.entity_id
_entity_poly.type
_entity_poly.pdbx_seq_one_letter_code
_entity_poly.pdbx_strand_id
1 'polypeptide(L)'
;AEVKLDFDVLARLGELARSRGLAGAVQHGASTLPDELFHRFPEAETAEVHLATGFQNALYEHPAFPVALMDEIYAWCKVNAADERKDGQTEDQFLYTTRKKAIGPFKRQLWDLDTKDEILASQGAKIGYLFTQLRVDGSLEMVNRYVKPVAVSRPIPEALKAAAS
;
A
#
# COMPACT_ATOMS: atom_id res chain seq x y z
N ALA A 1 -5.80 14.77 8.27
CA ALA A 1 -7.25 14.51 8.34
C ALA A 1 -7.47 13.19 9.04
N GLU A 2 -8.24 13.17 10.11
CA GLU A 2 -8.61 11.95 10.79
C GLU A 2 -9.60 11.18 9.91
N VAL A 3 -9.23 9.97 9.49
CA VAL A 3 -10.13 9.10 8.73
C VAL A 3 -11.08 8.45 9.71
N LYS A 4 -12.36 8.83 9.65
CA LYS A 4 -13.43 8.18 10.42
C LYS A 4 -14.06 7.10 9.55
N LEU A 5 -13.74 5.84 9.82
CA LEU A 5 -14.40 4.70 9.20
C LEU A 5 -15.56 4.25 10.09
N ASP A 6 -16.74 4.14 9.48
CA ASP A 6 -17.94 3.60 10.13
C ASP A 6 -18.05 2.10 9.82
N PHE A 7 -17.65 1.27 10.77
CA PHE A 7 -17.68 -0.19 10.64
C PHE A 7 -19.09 -0.76 10.57
N ASP A 8 -20.10 -0.09 11.14
CA ASP A 8 -21.50 -0.55 11.06
C ASP A 8 -22.06 -0.33 9.66
N VAL A 9 -21.68 0.78 9.01
CA VAL A 9 -21.97 1.01 7.59
C VAL A 9 -21.25 -0.02 6.73
N LEU A 10 -19.99 -0.31 6.99
CA LEU A 10 -19.19 -1.29 6.25
C LEU A 10 -19.83 -2.69 6.34
N ALA A 11 -20.23 -3.12 7.53
CA ALA A 11 -20.91 -4.41 7.74
C ALA A 11 -22.23 -4.51 6.96
N ARG A 12 -23.07 -3.48 7.04
CA ARG A 12 -24.34 -3.43 6.27
C ARG A 12 -24.14 -3.45 4.76
N LEU A 13 -23.13 -2.75 4.27
CA LEU A 13 -22.76 -2.79 2.84
C LEU A 13 -22.24 -4.17 2.43
N GLY A 14 -21.48 -4.84 3.30
CA GLY A 14 -21.03 -6.21 3.11
C GLY A 14 -22.19 -7.20 3.02
N GLU A 15 -23.17 -7.10 3.91
CA GLU A 15 -24.39 -7.90 3.89
C GLU A 15 -25.21 -7.67 2.61
N LEU A 16 -25.42 -6.41 2.21
CA LEU A 16 -26.07 -6.07 0.96
C LEU A 16 -25.34 -6.65 -0.26
N ALA A 17 -24.00 -6.56 -0.29
CA ALA A 17 -23.19 -7.12 -1.37
C ALA A 17 -23.39 -8.65 -1.46
N ARG A 18 -23.33 -9.37 -0.34
CA ARG A 18 -23.55 -10.82 -0.29
C ARG A 18 -24.97 -11.20 -0.72
N SER A 19 -25.99 -10.43 -0.35
CA SER A 19 -27.37 -10.66 -0.81
C SER A 19 -27.55 -10.53 -2.33
N ARG A 20 -26.57 -9.88 -3.01
CA ARG A 20 -26.50 -9.73 -4.46
C ARG A 20 -25.54 -10.73 -5.13
N GLY A 21 -25.04 -11.72 -4.39
CA GLY A 21 -24.11 -12.74 -4.90
C GLY A 21 -22.64 -12.28 -5.01
N LEU A 22 -22.26 -11.15 -4.39
CA LEU A 22 -20.88 -10.67 -4.30
C LEU A 22 -20.21 -11.22 -3.02
N ALA A 23 -18.88 -11.19 -2.96
CA ALA A 23 -18.11 -11.69 -1.81
C ALA A 23 -18.34 -10.85 -0.54
N GLY A 24 -18.55 -9.56 -0.65
CA GLY A 24 -18.73 -8.63 0.46
C GLY A 24 -18.32 -7.21 0.08
N ALA A 25 -18.11 -6.36 1.07
CA ALA A 25 -17.62 -5.01 0.87
C ALA A 25 -16.09 -4.99 0.72
N VAL A 26 -15.59 -4.03 -0.03
CA VAL A 26 -14.15 -3.76 -0.21
C VAL A 26 -13.83 -2.40 0.41
N GLN A 27 -12.81 -2.33 1.27
CA GLN A 27 -12.36 -1.09 1.88
C GLN A 27 -11.09 -0.58 1.24
N HIS A 28 -11.16 0.61 0.65
CA HIS A 28 -10.01 1.37 0.17
C HIS A 28 -9.55 2.41 1.19
N GLY A 29 -8.27 2.79 1.12
CA GLY A 29 -7.73 3.91 1.90
C GLY A 29 -7.57 3.65 3.39
N ALA A 30 -7.62 2.39 3.83
CA ALA A 30 -7.50 2.02 5.23
C ALA A 30 -6.08 2.19 5.82
N SER A 31 -5.07 2.43 5.00
CA SER A 31 -3.66 2.47 5.42
C SER A 31 -3.28 3.66 6.32
N THR A 32 -4.19 4.59 6.56
CA THR A 32 -4.04 5.71 7.50
C THR A 32 -4.87 5.55 8.78
N LEU A 33 -5.56 4.42 8.92
CA LEU A 33 -6.20 4.05 10.18
C LEU A 33 -5.15 3.59 11.19
N PRO A 34 -5.41 3.78 12.51
CA PRO A 34 -4.62 3.13 13.54
C PRO A 34 -4.58 1.61 13.35
N ASP A 35 -3.39 1.03 13.45
CA ASP A 35 -3.18 -0.40 13.20
C ASP A 35 -4.05 -1.29 14.11
N GLU A 36 -4.37 -0.81 15.31
CA GLU A 36 -5.21 -1.49 16.31
C GLU A 36 -6.66 -1.68 15.85
N LEU A 37 -7.12 -0.91 14.86
CA LEU A 37 -8.49 -1.02 14.37
C LEU A 37 -8.66 -2.10 13.29
N PHE A 38 -7.57 -2.68 12.80
CA PHE A 38 -7.63 -3.64 11.68
C PHE A 38 -8.38 -4.93 12.03
N HIS A 39 -8.39 -5.35 13.30
CA HIS A 39 -9.19 -6.50 13.75
C HIS A 39 -10.69 -6.34 13.48
N ARG A 40 -11.18 -5.12 13.32
CA ARG A 40 -12.59 -4.83 13.07
C ARG A 40 -13.03 -5.14 11.64
N PHE A 41 -12.11 -5.23 10.69
CA PHE A 41 -12.46 -5.60 9.32
C PHE A 41 -13.02 -7.03 9.22
N PRO A 42 -12.36 -8.07 9.77
CA PRO A 42 -12.97 -9.40 9.78
C PRO A 42 -14.22 -9.48 10.66
N GLU A 43 -14.37 -8.67 11.71
CA GLU A 43 -15.60 -8.59 12.49
C GLU A 43 -16.77 -8.02 11.68
N ALA A 44 -16.50 -7.06 10.78
CA ALA A 44 -17.47 -6.51 9.83
C ALA A 44 -17.63 -7.37 8.56
N GLU A 45 -17.03 -8.58 8.52
CA GLU A 45 -17.03 -9.48 7.37
C GLU A 45 -16.63 -8.79 6.06
N THR A 46 -15.62 -7.92 6.14
CA THR A 46 -15.07 -7.22 4.98
C THR A 46 -14.34 -8.21 4.07
N ALA A 47 -14.69 -8.24 2.80
CA ALA A 47 -14.13 -9.20 1.85
C ALA A 47 -12.69 -8.87 1.44
N GLU A 48 -12.34 -7.58 1.39
CA GLU A 48 -11.04 -7.13 0.90
C GLU A 48 -10.67 -5.76 1.50
N VAL A 49 -9.40 -5.59 1.83
CA VAL A 49 -8.86 -4.32 2.34
C VAL A 49 -7.65 -3.91 1.50
N HIS A 50 -7.68 -2.70 0.94
CA HIS A 50 -6.60 -2.16 0.12
C HIS A 50 -5.73 -1.20 0.93
N LEU A 51 -4.43 -1.48 0.95
CA LEU A 51 -3.42 -0.71 1.67
C LEU A 51 -2.34 -0.23 0.71
N ALA A 52 -1.99 1.06 0.77
CA ALA A 52 -0.92 1.63 -0.03
C ALA A 52 -0.14 2.72 0.71
N THR A 53 -0.78 3.83 1.07
CA THR A 53 -0.12 5.03 1.61
C THR A 53 0.64 4.75 2.90
N GLY A 54 0.13 3.89 3.78
CA GLY A 54 0.81 3.52 5.02
C GLY A 54 2.16 2.86 4.80
N PHE A 55 2.29 2.02 3.77
CA PHE A 55 3.56 1.39 3.40
C PHE A 55 4.53 2.38 2.74
N GLN A 56 4.01 3.32 1.94
CA GLN A 56 4.83 4.41 1.39
C GLN A 56 5.36 5.31 2.52
N ASN A 57 4.53 5.65 3.49
CA ASN A 57 4.95 6.42 4.65
C ASN A 57 6.00 5.66 5.46
N ALA A 58 5.78 4.37 5.73
CA ALA A 58 6.73 3.53 6.44
C ALA A 58 8.10 3.41 5.74
N LEU A 59 8.14 3.53 4.40
CA LEU A 59 9.39 3.65 3.66
C LEU A 59 10.07 5.00 3.91
N TYR A 60 9.38 6.11 3.61
CA TYR A 60 9.96 7.45 3.63
C TYR A 60 10.25 7.99 5.04
N GLU A 61 9.53 7.50 6.03
CA GLU A 61 9.66 7.91 7.44
C GLU A 61 10.52 6.93 8.26
N HIS A 62 11.08 5.90 7.60
CA HIS A 62 11.96 4.94 8.28
C HIS A 62 13.24 5.63 8.76
N PRO A 63 13.69 5.39 10.02
CA PRO A 63 14.91 6.03 10.55
C PRO A 63 16.17 5.76 9.71
N ALA A 64 16.23 4.61 9.04
CA ALA A 64 17.33 4.25 8.16
C ALA A 64 17.19 4.79 6.73
N PHE A 65 16.14 5.58 6.43
CA PHE A 65 16.02 6.20 5.11
C PHE A 65 17.02 7.36 4.95
N PRO A 66 17.85 7.39 3.88
CA PRO A 66 18.90 8.40 3.76
C PRO A 66 18.33 9.80 3.61
N VAL A 67 18.77 10.72 4.49
CA VAL A 67 18.35 12.12 4.47
C VAL A 67 18.67 12.79 3.14
N ALA A 68 19.89 12.55 2.59
CA ALA A 68 20.29 13.11 1.32
C ALA A 68 19.36 12.71 0.16
N LEU A 69 18.94 11.45 0.12
CA LEU A 69 17.98 10.97 -0.90
C LEU A 69 16.59 11.61 -0.70
N MET A 70 16.17 11.82 0.54
CA MET A 70 14.92 12.53 0.83
C MET A 70 14.96 13.96 0.32
N ASP A 71 16.08 14.66 0.52
CA ASP A 71 16.27 16.03 0.04
C ASP A 71 16.22 16.10 -1.49
N GLU A 72 16.83 15.13 -2.19
CA GLU A 72 16.75 15.01 -3.65
C GLU A 72 15.29 14.78 -4.12
N ILE A 73 14.57 13.88 -3.45
CA ILE A 73 13.15 13.61 -3.73
C ILE A 73 12.32 14.86 -3.53
N TYR A 74 12.53 15.60 -2.46
CA TYR A 74 11.80 16.85 -2.19
C TYR A 74 12.12 17.94 -3.20
N ALA A 75 13.40 18.09 -3.59
CA ALA A 75 13.80 19.00 -4.65
C ALA A 75 13.11 18.63 -5.98
N TRP A 76 13.09 17.35 -6.32
CA TRP A 76 12.40 16.86 -7.51
C TRP A 76 10.88 17.16 -7.46
N CYS A 77 10.22 16.92 -6.33
CA CYS A 77 8.80 17.20 -6.16
C CYS A 77 8.46 18.68 -6.37
N LYS A 78 9.29 19.57 -5.85
CA LYS A 78 9.11 21.04 -5.99
C LYS A 78 9.12 21.49 -7.46
N VAL A 79 9.85 20.79 -8.31
CA VAL A 79 9.95 21.11 -9.75
C VAL A 79 8.90 20.34 -10.57
N ASN A 80 8.79 19.02 -10.36
CA ASN A 80 8.04 18.14 -11.25
C ASN A 80 6.58 17.87 -10.83
N ALA A 81 6.19 18.35 -9.64
CA ALA A 81 4.82 18.27 -9.14
C ALA A 81 4.30 19.62 -8.66
N ALA A 82 4.91 20.72 -9.10
CA ALA A 82 4.55 22.09 -8.68
C ALA A 82 3.08 22.44 -8.99
N ASP A 83 2.56 21.92 -10.09
CA ASP A 83 1.18 22.07 -10.56
C ASP A 83 0.13 21.43 -9.63
N GLU A 84 0.55 20.52 -8.72
CA GLU A 84 -0.35 19.91 -7.75
C GLU A 84 -0.45 20.66 -6.42
N ARG A 85 0.31 21.74 -6.28
CA ARG A 85 0.27 22.56 -5.07
C ARG A 85 -1.07 23.28 -4.97
N LYS A 86 -1.77 23.04 -3.86
CA LYS A 86 -3.07 23.66 -3.60
C LYS A 86 -2.92 24.99 -2.86
N ASP A 87 -3.84 25.90 -3.09
CA ASP A 87 -3.90 27.18 -2.37
C ASP A 87 -4.00 26.92 -0.85
N GLY A 88 -3.21 27.65 -0.06
CA GLY A 88 -3.15 27.51 1.38
C GLY A 88 -2.44 26.25 1.91
N GLN A 89 -1.92 25.39 1.05
CA GLN A 89 -1.15 24.21 1.45
C GLN A 89 0.25 24.62 1.92
N THR A 90 0.66 24.13 3.10
CA THR A 90 2.04 24.29 3.57
C THR A 90 3.01 23.50 2.70
N GLU A 91 4.32 23.84 2.78
CA GLU A 91 5.33 23.09 2.03
C GLU A 91 5.36 21.61 2.46
N ASP A 92 5.32 21.33 3.75
CA ASP A 92 5.31 19.96 4.27
C ASP A 92 4.11 19.15 3.79
N GLN A 93 2.92 19.76 3.77
CA GLN A 93 1.73 19.11 3.24
C GLN A 93 1.85 18.82 1.75
N PHE A 94 2.43 19.76 0.98
CA PHE A 94 2.69 19.57 -0.44
C PHE A 94 3.67 18.42 -0.67
N LEU A 95 4.81 18.42 0.01
CA LEU A 95 5.83 17.37 -0.11
C LEU A 95 5.30 15.99 0.31
N TYR A 96 4.56 15.92 1.42
CA TYR A 96 3.91 14.70 1.87
C TYR A 96 2.97 14.11 0.82
N THR A 97 2.16 14.95 0.16
CA THR A 97 1.19 14.48 -0.84
C THR A 97 1.81 14.12 -2.17
N THR A 98 2.95 14.73 -2.53
CA THR A 98 3.59 14.55 -3.85
C THR A 98 4.76 13.58 -3.86
N ARG A 99 5.42 13.29 -2.70
CA ARG A 99 6.59 12.39 -2.62
C ARG A 99 6.33 10.98 -3.22
N LYS A 100 5.10 10.50 -3.21
CA LYS A 100 4.72 9.23 -3.85
C LYS A 100 4.99 9.19 -5.35
N LYS A 101 5.00 10.35 -6.04
CA LYS A 101 5.30 10.45 -7.47
C LYS A 101 6.77 10.21 -7.78
N ALA A 102 7.65 10.45 -6.80
CA ALA A 102 9.07 10.22 -6.94
C ALA A 102 9.45 8.72 -6.98
N ILE A 103 8.56 7.80 -6.57
CA ILE A 103 8.83 6.35 -6.59
C ILE A 103 9.29 5.88 -7.98
N GLY A 104 8.64 6.36 -9.05
CA GLY A 104 9.04 6.01 -10.42
C GLY A 104 10.43 6.56 -10.80
N PRO A 105 10.62 7.88 -10.79
CA PRO A 105 11.89 8.52 -11.12
C PRO A 105 13.08 8.05 -10.28
N PHE A 106 12.86 7.79 -8.98
CA PHE A 106 13.90 7.36 -8.02
C PHE A 106 13.92 5.84 -7.80
N LYS A 107 13.22 5.06 -8.63
CA LYS A 107 13.07 3.62 -8.43
C LYS A 107 14.40 2.90 -8.25
N ARG A 108 15.43 3.26 -9.00
CA ARG A 108 16.74 2.61 -8.93
C ARG A 108 17.43 2.93 -7.61
N GLN A 109 17.50 4.21 -7.22
CA GLN A 109 18.11 4.62 -5.95
C GLN A 109 17.39 3.99 -4.76
N LEU A 110 16.05 3.93 -4.79
CA LEU A 110 15.24 3.28 -3.75
C LEU A 110 15.49 1.77 -3.69
N TRP A 111 15.72 1.12 -4.82
CA TRP A 111 16.00 -0.32 -4.88
C TRP A 111 17.41 -0.68 -4.45
N ASP A 112 18.38 0.19 -4.72
CA ASP A 112 19.80 0.00 -4.45
C ASP A 112 20.23 0.61 -3.09
N LEU A 113 19.29 0.95 -2.18
CA LEU A 113 19.60 1.44 -0.84
C LEU A 113 20.44 0.43 -0.05
N ASP A 114 21.51 0.88 0.56
CA ASP A 114 22.33 0.07 1.47
C ASP A 114 21.53 -0.40 2.70
N THR A 115 20.55 0.42 3.12
CA THR A 115 19.66 0.14 4.27
C THR A 115 18.39 -0.60 3.88
N LYS A 116 18.29 -1.06 2.65
CA LYS A 116 17.08 -1.72 2.09
C LYS A 116 16.60 -2.88 2.95
N ASP A 117 17.50 -3.74 3.39
CA ASP A 117 17.12 -4.95 4.13
C ASP A 117 16.50 -4.62 5.49
N GLU A 118 16.99 -3.57 6.17
CA GLU A 118 16.40 -3.07 7.41
C GLU A 118 14.99 -2.53 7.19
N ILE A 119 14.80 -1.72 6.13
CA ILE A 119 13.50 -1.17 5.76
C ILE A 119 12.53 -2.30 5.38
N LEU A 120 12.97 -3.29 4.60
CA LEU A 120 12.15 -4.44 4.22
C LEU A 120 11.77 -5.30 5.43
N ALA A 121 12.67 -5.49 6.39
CA ALA A 121 12.36 -6.21 7.62
C ALA A 121 11.27 -5.51 8.44
N SER A 122 11.34 -4.19 8.57
CA SER A 122 10.30 -3.37 9.22
C SER A 122 8.96 -3.49 8.49
N GLN A 123 8.96 -3.40 7.16
CA GLN A 123 7.75 -3.58 6.34
C GLN A 123 7.16 -4.98 6.50
N GLY A 124 8.02 -6.01 6.52
CA GLY A 124 7.62 -7.40 6.73
C GLY A 124 6.97 -7.62 8.09
N ALA A 125 7.52 -7.01 9.15
CA ALA A 125 6.93 -7.06 10.49
C ALA A 125 5.54 -6.41 10.51
N LYS A 126 5.37 -5.26 9.87
CA LYS A 126 4.07 -4.59 9.74
C LYS A 126 3.06 -5.45 8.98
N ILE A 127 3.45 -6.06 7.87
CA ILE A 127 2.60 -6.97 7.08
C ILE A 127 2.16 -8.16 7.95
N GLY A 128 3.09 -8.79 8.68
CA GLY A 128 2.79 -9.90 9.57
C GLY A 128 1.78 -9.53 10.65
N TYR A 129 1.97 -8.37 11.30
CA TYR A 129 1.01 -7.84 12.26
C TYR A 129 -0.38 -7.66 11.65
N LEU A 130 -0.47 -7.04 10.46
CA LEU A 130 -1.76 -6.81 9.79
C LEU A 130 -2.42 -8.13 9.38
N PHE A 131 -1.64 -9.15 8.96
CA PHE A 131 -2.19 -10.47 8.66
C PHE A 131 -2.85 -11.11 9.88
N THR A 132 -2.23 -10.97 11.06
CA THR A 132 -2.83 -11.45 12.32
C THR A 132 -4.11 -10.69 12.65
N GLN A 133 -4.11 -9.36 12.55
CA GLN A 133 -5.31 -8.55 12.79
C GLN A 133 -6.45 -8.88 11.82
N LEU A 134 -6.13 -9.12 10.56
CA LEU A 134 -7.09 -9.47 9.51
C LEU A 134 -7.49 -10.96 9.53
N ARG A 135 -6.91 -11.77 10.44
CA ARG A 135 -7.16 -13.23 10.57
C ARG A 135 -6.89 -14.00 9.28
N VAL A 136 -5.87 -13.60 8.52
CA VAL A 136 -5.45 -14.27 7.28
C VAL A 136 -4.12 -14.99 7.40
N ASP A 137 -3.43 -14.89 8.55
CA ASP A 137 -2.27 -15.68 8.89
C ASP A 137 -2.64 -17.18 8.96
N GLY A 138 -1.75 -18.05 8.48
CA GLY A 138 -1.98 -19.50 8.44
C GLY A 138 -3.06 -19.97 7.45
N SER A 139 -3.59 -19.10 6.59
CA SER A 139 -4.72 -19.42 5.68
C SER A 139 -4.32 -20.15 4.38
N LEU A 140 -3.05 -20.49 4.18
CA LEU A 140 -2.54 -21.06 2.92
C LEU A 140 -3.25 -22.36 2.52
N GLU A 141 -3.53 -23.27 3.46
CA GLU A 141 -4.26 -24.51 3.16
C GLU A 141 -5.68 -24.22 2.67
N MET A 142 -6.34 -23.26 3.31
CA MET A 142 -7.69 -22.83 2.90
C MET A 142 -7.65 -22.24 1.48
N VAL A 143 -6.69 -21.35 1.20
CA VAL A 143 -6.51 -20.77 -0.15
C VAL A 143 -6.30 -21.88 -1.17
N ASN A 144 -5.39 -22.84 -0.93
CA ASN A 144 -5.11 -23.95 -1.85
C ASN A 144 -6.32 -24.87 -2.07
N ARG A 145 -7.22 -24.95 -1.10
CA ARG A 145 -8.45 -25.74 -1.22
C ARG A 145 -9.45 -25.13 -2.18
N TYR A 146 -9.60 -23.80 -2.15
CA TYR A 146 -10.66 -23.10 -2.90
C TYR A 146 -10.15 -22.37 -4.14
N VAL A 147 -8.90 -21.96 -4.15
CA VAL A 147 -8.28 -21.23 -5.27
C VAL A 147 -7.37 -22.16 -6.05
N LYS A 148 -7.68 -22.35 -7.32
CA LYS A 148 -6.82 -23.13 -8.24
C LYS A 148 -6.01 -22.15 -9.09
N PRO A 149 -4.67 -22.19 -9.05
CA PRO A 149 -3.85 -21.39 -9.94
C PRO A 149 -4.17 -21.69 -11.41
N VAL A 150 -4.42 -20.65 -12.18
CA VAL A 150 -4.55 -20.74 -13.64
C VAL A 150 -3.26 -20.24 -14.24
N ALA A 151 -2.53 -21.12 -14.94
CA ALA A 151 -1.32 -20.73 -15.65
C ALA A 151 -1.70 -19.82 -16.84
N VAL A 152 -1.34 -18.55 -16.75
CA VAL A 152 -1.50 -17.59 -17.84
C VAL A 152 -0.15 -17.36 -18.48
N SER A 153 0.05 -17.89 -19.71
CA SER A 153 1.23 -17.58 -20.51
C SER A 153 1.09 -16.16 -21.07
N ARG A 154 1.98 -15.26 -20.64
CA ARG A 154 2.10 -13.93 -21.24
C ARG A 154 3.29 -13.91 -22.18
N PRO A 155 3.13 -13.51 -23.45
CA PRO A 155 4.28 -13.38 -24.35
C PRO A 155 5.25 -12.33 -23.78
N ILE A 156 6.55 -12.64 -23.84
CA ILE A 156 7.59 -11.69 -23.46
C ILE A 156 7.52 -10.50 -24.44
N PRO A 157 7.39 -9.25 -23.96
CA PRO A 157 7.41 -8.08 -24.82
C PRO A 157 8.67 -8.07 -25.71
N GLU A 158 8.54 -7.67 -26.96
CA GLU A 158 9.67 -7.62 -27.92
C GLU A 158 10.86 -6.82 -27.40
N ALA A 159 10.60 -5.70 -26.68
CA ALA A 159 11.65 -4.90 -26.06
C ALA A 159 12.50 -5.66 -25.00
N LEU A 160 11.96 -6.72 -24.40
CA LEU A 160 12.69 -7.56 -23.43
C LEU A 160 13.36 -8.77 -24.09
N LYS A 161 12.93 -9.19 -25.29
CA LYS A 161 13.58 -10.26 -26.03
C LYS A 161 14.94 -9.80 -26.57
N ALA A 162 15.05 -8.55 -27.00
CA ALA A 162 16.28 -7.96 -27.51
C ALA A 162 17.36 -7.73 -26.41
N ALA A 163 16.98 -7.71 -25.14
CA ALA A 163 17.93 -7.54 -24.02
C ALA A 163 18.49 -8.87 -23.49
N ALA A 164 17.99 -10.02 -23.97
CA ALA A 164 18.40 -11.36 -23.54
C ALA A 164 19.26 -12.10 -24.62
N SER A 165 19.52 -11.46 -25.76
CA SER A 165 20.44 -11.88 -26.83
C SER A 165 21.74 -11.07 -26.78
#